data_5022d76c385807cb634256c374decd3f
#
_entry.id   5022d76c385807cb634256c374decd3f
#
_cell.length_a   1.000
_cell.length_b   1.000
_cell.length_c   1.000
_cell.angle_alpha   90.00
_cell.angle_beta   90.00
_cell.angle_gamma   90.00
#
_symmetry.space_group_name_H-M   'P 1'
#
loop_
_entity.id
_entity.type
_entity.pdbx_description
1 polymer ?
#
loop_
_entity_poly.entity_id
_entity_poly.type
_entity_poly.pdbx_seq_one_letter_code
_entity_poly.pdbx_strand_id
1 'polypeptide(L)'
;MACMPNLVSVDMDSCGVSNEDMAAIRDAYPDVKVIWRVWFGDAYSVRTDVERILASQPSHGGMLDRYNSEALKYCTDVKYLDVGHNDALDDISFVAYMPKLEVAILAMDNWSDATPLASCTELEYLEMQTTLCTDLSPLSGLKNLRHLNIAYIVDLEDISPLYSLTELERLWVGSNNRVPKEQIEQMRAAAPNCEVNDTVYDDPTGGRWRYVDYNDKAYIFILHPRYEKLREQFGYTSADFSFYWNDPLY
;
A
#
# COMPACT_ATOMS: atom_id res chain seq x y z
N MET A 1 27.81 18.27 12.24
CA MET A 1 28.29 17.01 11.63
C MET A 1 29.68 17.15 10.97
N ALA A 2 30.01 18.29 10.38
CA ALA A 2 31.33 18.49 9.77
C ALA A 2 32.54 18.19 10.67
N CYS A 3 32.38 18.27 12.00
CA CYS A 3 33.44 17.93 12.96
C CYS A 3 33.48 16.44 13.36
N MET A 4 32.66 15.59 12.75
CA MET A 4 32.53 14.15 13.06
C MET A 4 32.66 13.33 11.78
N PRO A 5 33.88 13.19 11.23
CA PRO A 5 34.08 12.59 9.90
C PRO A 5 33.71 11.10 9.81
N ASN A 6 33.56 10.42 10.93
CA ASN A 6 33.18 9.00 11.00
C ASN A 6 31.73 8.80 11.46
N LEU A 7 30.89 9.85 11.47
CA LEU A 7 29.49 9.73 11.84
C LEU A 7 28.72 9.01 10.74
N VAL A 8 28.13 7.87 11.05
CA VAL A 8 27.30 7.05 10.12
C VAL A 8 25.81 7.20 10.37
N SER A 9 25.43 7.56 11.59
CA SER A 9 24.03 7.82 11.92
C SER A 9 23.89 8.78 13.10
N VAL A 10 22.79 9.50 13.15
CA VAL A 10 22.40 10.34 14.28
C VAL A 10 20.91 10.16 14.54
N ASP A 11 20.59 9.90 15.80
CA ASP A 11 19.21 9.83 16.27
C ASP A 11 18.87 11.17 16.95
N MET A 12 17.92 11.87 16.36
CA MET A 12 17.43 13.19 16.81
C MET A 12 15.95 13.10 17.21
N ASP A 13 15.50 11.93 17.66
CA ASP A 13 14.14 11.76 18.16
C ASP A 13 13.88 12.75 19.30
N SER A 14 12.74 13.43 19.25
CA SER A 14 12.30 14.39 20.26
C SER A 14 13.23 15.60 20.50
N CYS A 15 14.06 15.98 19.52
CA CYS A 15 14.99 17.11 19.68
C CYS A 15 14.34 18.50 19.48
N GLY A 16 13.05 18.57 19.11
CA GLY A 16 12.30 19.82 18.92
C GLY A 16 12.67 20.60 17.66
N VAL A 17 13.34 19.98 16.69
CA VAL A 17 13.63 20.53 15.37
C VAL A 17 12.47 20.22 14.43
N SER A 18 12.13 21.14 13.51
CA SER A 18 11.05 20.94 12.54
C SER A 18 11.38 19.79 11.56
N ASN A 19 10.35 19.19 10.93
CA ASN A 19 10.53 18.16 9.92
C ASN A 19 11.33 18.68 8.72
N GLU A 20 11.10 19.92 8.31
CA GLU A 20 11.75 20.59 7.20
C GLU A 20 13.26 20.78 7.48
N ASP A 21 13.60 21.24 8.66
CA ASP A 21 15.00 21.41 9.07
C ASP A 21 15.70 20.06 9.20
N MET A 22 15.01 19.03 9.71
CA MET A 22 15.55 17.67 9.80
C MET A 22 15.79 17.08 8.40
N ALA A 23 14.87 17.28 7.46
CA ALA A 23 15.06 16.88 6.08
C ALA A 23 16.23 17.62 5.42
N ALA A 24 16.36 18.93 5.65
CA ALA A 24 17.49 19.72 5.15
C ALA A 24 18.84 19.21 5.72
N ILE A 25 18.87 18.81 6.99
CA ILE A 25 20.05 18.17 7.61
C ILE A 25 20.37 16.85 6.91
N ARG A 26 19.38 15.98 6.71
CA ARG A 26 19.54 14.71 5.99
C ARG A 26 20.11 14.93 4.60
N ASP A 27 19.54 15.86 3.85
CA ASP A 27 19.92 16.14 2.46
C ASP A 27 21.34 16.76 2.38
N ALA A 28 21.75 17.53 3.39
CA ALA A 28 23.09 18.09 3.47
C ALA A 28 24.18 17.05 3.85
N TYR A 29 23.79 15.91 4.42
CA TYR A 29 24.71 14.85 4.85
C TYR A 29 24.22 13.47 4.38
N PRO A 30 24.23 13.18 3.06
CA PRO A 30 23.63 11.97 2.49
C PRO A 30 24.29 10.66 2.95
N ASP A 31 25.53 10.72 3.43
CA ASP A 31 26.25 9.57 3.97
C ASP A 31 25.94 9.30 5.46
N VAL A 32 25.15 10.16 6.09
CA VAL A 32 24.78 10.02 7.50
C VAL A 32 23.29 9.74 7.60
N LYS A 33 22.92 8.61 8.19
CA LYS A 33 21.52 8.30 8.47
C LYS A 33 21.00 9.23 9.56
N VAL A 34 20.15 10.20 9.20
CA VAL A 34 19.50 11.13 10.13
C VAL A 34 18.12 10.62 10.47
N ILE A 35 17.86 10.38 11.73
CA ILE A 35 16.64 9.74 12.22
C ILE A 35 15.94 10.72 13.16
N TRP A 36 14.63 10.88 12.96
CA TRP A 36 13.78 11.67 13.87
C TRP A 36 12.37 11.07 13.92
N ARG A 37 11.49 11.65 14.69
CA ARG A 37 10.09 11.24 14.81
C ARG A 37 9.18 12.18 14.04
N VAL A 38 8.30 11.62 13.23
CA VAL A 38 7.23 12.36 12.57
C VAL A 38 5.88 11.99 13.18
N TRP A 39 4.99 12.96 13.20
CA TRP A 39 3.63 12.80 13.68
C TRP A 39 2.69 12.87 12.49
N PHE A 40 1.67 12.01 12.45
CA PHE A 40 0.66 11.93 11.41
C PHE A 40 -0.65 11.44 11.98
N GLY A 41 -1.76 11.55 11.21
CA GLY A 41 -3.08 11.28 11.75
C GLY A 41 -3.39 12.13 12.98
N ASP A 42 -4.28 11.65 13.83
CA ASP A 42 -4.72 12.40 15.02
C ASP A 42 -3.70 12.34 16.17
N ALA A 43 -2.99 11.23 16.31
CA ALA A 43 -2.08 11.01 17.45
C ALA A 43 -0.96 9.99 17.20
N TYR A 44 -0.68 9.66 15.93
CA TYR A 44 0.34 8.68 15.61
C TYR A 44 1.70 9.30 15.43
N SER A 45 2.71 8.53 15.77
CA SER A 45 4.08 8.92 15.44
C SER A 45 4.92 7.70 15.13
N VAL A 46 5.82 7.86 14.17
CA VAL A 46 6.83 6.86 13.83
C VAL A 46 8.17 7.53 13.68
N ARG A 47 9.24 6.74 13.80
CA ARG A 47 10.59 7.18 13.43
C ARG A 47 10.70 7.14 11.91
N THR A 48 11.50 8.03 11.33
CA THR A 48 11.69 8.09 9.88
C THR A 48 12.43 6.89 9.28
N ASP A 49 13.05 6.05 10.13
CA ASP A 49 13.79 4.86 9.73
C ASP A 49 12.97 3.56 9.85
N VAL A 50 11.65 3.65 10.04
CA VAL A 50 10.79 2.46 10.09
C VAL A 50 10.65 1.84 8.70
N GLU A 51 10.59 0.51 8.66
CA GLU A 51 10.32 -0.24 7.43
C GLU A 51 8.82 -0.54 7.23
N ARG A 52 8.00 -0.32 8.26
CA ARG A 52 6.56 -0.61 8.21
C ARG A 52 5.75 0.48 8.89
N ILE A 53 4.61 0.80 8.27
CA ILE A 53 3.60 1.70 8.81
C ILE A 53 2.24 1.04 8.71
N LEU A 54 1.54 1.01 9.84
CA LEU A 54 0.21 0.47 9.99
C LEU A 54 -0.67 1.57 10.57
N ALA A 55 -1.50 2.14 9.74
CA ALA A 55 -2.39 3.23 10.08
C ALA A 55 -3.78 3.06 9.44
N SER A 56 -4.16 1.80 9.16
CA SER A 56 -5.50 1.48 8.67
C SER A 56 -6.54 1.69 9.77
N GLN A 57 -7.71 2.20 9.39
CA GLN A 57 -8.91 2.04 10.21
C GLN A 57 -9.50 0.64 9.99
N PRO A 58 -10.11 0.03 10.96
CA PRO A 58 -10.33 0.40 12.37
C PRO A 58 -9.20 -0.02 13.32
N SER A 59 -8.13 -0.59 12.78
CA SER A 59 -7.11 -1.28 13.58
C SER A 59 -6.35 -0.35 14.52
N HIS A 60 -6.16 0.92 14.15
CA HIS A 60 -5.30 1.85 14.86
C HIS A 60 -5.93 3.23 15.13
N GLY A 61 -7.22 3.41 14.80
CA GLY A 61 -8.06 4.46 15.37
C GLY A 61 -7.78 5.90 14.94
N GLY A 62 -6.97 6.15 13.93
CA GLY A 62 -6.76 7.51 13.42
C GLY A 62 -7.32 7.67 12.01
N MET A 63 -8.09 8.72 11.75
CA MET A 63 -8.45 9.06 10.38
C MET A 63 -7.29 9.80 9.72
N LEU A 64 -6.74 9.19 8.66
CA LEU A 64 -5.81 9.90 7.78
C LEU A 64 -6.58 10.75 6.78
N ASP A 65 -6.05 11.93 6.53
CA ASP A 65 -6.47 12.83 5.46
C ASP A 65 -5.23 13.38 4.73
N ARG A 66 -5.41 14.18 3.69
CA ARG A 66 -4.31 14.77 2.92
C ARG A 66 -3.38 15.66 3.75
N TYR A 67 -3.85 16.25 4.84
CA TYR A 67 -3.07 17.20 5.64
C TYR A 67 -2.27 16.50 6.73
N ASN A 68 -2.88 15.54 7.39
CA ASN A 68 -2.26 14.84 8.50
C ASN A 68 -1.42 13.63 8.08
N SER A 69 -1.50 13.20 6.82
CA SER A 69 -0.65 12.15 6.24
C SER A 69 0.63 12.70 5.59
N GLU A 70 0.71 14.01 5.33
CA GLU A 70 1.84 14.62 4.59
C GLU A 70 3.21 14.32 5.22
N ALA A 71 3.29 14.25 6.55
CA ALA A 71 4.54 13.97 7.26
C ALA A 71 5.14 12.58 6.94
N LEU A 72 4.34 11.64 6.40
CA LEU A 72 4.81 10.33 5.98
C LEU A 72 5.85 10.38 4.86
N LYS A 73 5.90 11.49 4.10
CA LYS A 73 6.93 11.72 3.05
C LYS A 73 8.37 11.66 3.58
N TYR A 74 8.58 11.81 4.87
CA TYR A 74 9.90 11.72 5.47
C TYR A 74 10.33 10.29 5.81
N CYS A 75 9.42 9.31 5.74
CA CYS A 75 9.67 7.90 6.04
C CYS A 75 10.14 7.16 4.79
N THR A 76 11.33 7.44 4.32
CA THR A 76 11.85 6.96 3.03
C THR A 76 12.36 5.51 3.05
N ASP A 77 12.41 4.88 4.21
CA ASP A 77 12.82 3.49 4.40
C ASP A 77 11.65 2.49 4.41
N VAL A 78 10.41 2.98 4.27
CA VAL A 78 9.20 2.15 4.32
C VAL A 78 9.17 1.15 3.18
N LYS A 79 8.94 -0.11 3.54
CA LYS A 79 8.74 -1.25 2.64
C LYS A 79 7.29 -1.75 2.67
N TYR A 80 6.64 -1.63 3.82
CA TYR A 80 5.30 -2.15 4.07
C TYR A 80 4.41 -1.05 4.61
N LEU A 81 3.42 -0.66 3.81
CA LEU A 81 2.48 0.42 4.12
C LEU A 81 1.05 -0.11 4.11
N ASP A 82 0.35 0.07 5.21
CA ASP A 82 -1.09 -0.10 5.28
C ASP A 82 -1.73 1.17 5.85
N VAL A 83 -2.44 1.88 5.00
CA VAL A 83 -3.23 3.07 5.33
C VAL A 83 -4.67 2.93 4.82
N GLY A 84 -5.10 1.73 4.48
CA GLY A 84 -6.43 1.47 3.97
C GLY A 84 -7.54 1.79 4.98
N HIS A 85 -8.77 1.88 4.49
CA HIS A 85 -9.96 2.20 5.28
C HIS A 85 -9.94 3.60 5.92
N ASN A 86 -9.27 4.56 5.30
CA ASN A 86 -9.28 5.96 5.70
C ASN A 86 -10.10 6.78 4.72
N ASP A 87 -11.41 6.83 4.89
CA ASP A 87 -12.35 7.49 3.96
C ASP A 87 -12.01 8.97 3.69
N ALA A 88 -11.29 9.64 4.58
CA ALA A 88 -10.85 11.01 4.40
C ALA A 88 -9.52 11.14 3.63
N LEU A 89 -8.82 10.03 3.36
CA LEU A 89 -7.56 10.03 2.63
C LEU A 89 -7.82 10.13 1.12
N ASP A 90 -7.73 11.33 0.60
CA ASP A 90 -7.97 11.66 -0.80
C ASP A 90 -6.68 12.06 -1.57
N ASP A 91 -5.53 12.01 -0.92
CA ASP A 91 -4.21 12.30 -1.48
C ASP A 91 -3.14 11.35 -0.89
N ILE A 92 -2.46 10.63 -1.76
CA ILE A 92 -1.37 9.70 -1.43
C ILE A 92 -0.01 10.20 -1.92
N SER A 93 0.16 11.52 -2.13
CA SER A 93 1.41 12.12 -2.64
C SER A 93 2.64 11.75 -1.83
N PHE A 94 2.50 11.48 -0.53
CA PHE A 94 3.59 11.04 0.34
C PHE A 94 4.21 9.71 -0.10
N VAL A 95 3.48 8.85 -0.81
CA VAL A 95 3.97 7.55 -1.31
C VAL A 95 5.11 7.74 -2.33
N ALA A 96 5.12 8.86 -3.06
CA ALA A 96 6.19 9.16 -4.01
C ALA A 96 7.59 9.22 -3.37
N TYR A 97 7.65 9.38 -2.06
CA TYR A 97 8.90 9.44 -1.29
C TYR A 97 9.29 8.10 -0.65
N MET A 98 8.63 6.99 -1.02
CA MET A 98 8.86 5.65 -0.50
C MET A 98 9.42 4.69 -1.58
N PRO A 99 10.64 4.93 -2.10
CA PRO A 99 11.17 4.17 -3.25
C PRO A 99 11.44 2.69 -2.95
N LYS A 100 11.46 2.31 -1.66
CA LYS A 100 11.67 0.93 -1.20
C LYS A 100 10.37 0.17 -0.94
N LEU A 101 9.22 0.75 -1.31
CA LEU A 101 7.91 0.17 -1.03
C LEU A 101 7.72 -1.14 -1.80
N GLU A 102 7.56 -2.24 -1.07
CA GLU A 102 7.31 -3.59 -1.58
C GLU A 102 5.84 -3.97 -1.49
N VAL A 103 5.14 -3.45 -0.47
CA VAL A 103 3.73 -3.73 -0.19
C VAL A 103 2.99 -2.44 0.13
N ALA A 104 1.88 -2.19 -0.58
CA ALA A 104 0.97 -1.09 -0.31
C ALA A 104 -0.47 -1.58 -0.20
N ILE A 105 -1.13 -1.26 0.92
CA ILE A 105 -2.56 -1.42 1.14
C ILE A 105 -3.14 -0.01 1.27
N LEU A 106 -3.80 0.43 0.20
CA LEU A 106 -4.35 1.78 -0.02
C LEU A 106 -5.83 1.70 -0.39
N ALA A 107 -6.47 0.63 0.06
CA ALA A 107 -7.82 0.26 -0.33
C ALA A 107 -8.87 0.94 0.54
N MET A 108 -10.07 1.17 -0.04
CA MET A 108 -11.21 1.79 0.65
C MET A 108 -10.89 3.21 1.15
N ASP A 109 -10.14 3.93 0.35
CA ASP A 109 -9.80 5.34 0.52
C ASP A 109 -10.36 6.15 -0.65
N ASN A 110 -10.43 7.47 -0.54
CA ASN A 110 -11.04 8.34 -1.55
C ASN A 110 -10.03 9.00 -2.52
N TRP A 111 -8.80 8.52 -2.57
CA TRP A 111 -7.82 9.04 -3.53
C TRP A 111 -8.12 8.58 -4.97
N SER A 112 -7.74 9.42 -5.95
CA SER A 112 -7.98 9.18 -7.37
C SER A 112 -6.74 9.28 -8.26
N ASP A 113 -5.62 9.78 -7.74
CA ASP A 113 -4.36 9.95 -8.49
C ASP A 113 -3.34 8.87 -8.08
N ALA A 114 -3.03 7.96 -8.99
CA ALA A 114 -2.02 6.92 -8.81
C ALA A 114 -0.59 7.37 -9.18
N THR A 115 -0.39 8.61 -9.66
CA THR A 115 0.93 9.12 -10.07
C THR A 115 2.02 8.91 -9.01
N PRO A 116 1.76 9.09 -7.69
CA PRO A 116 2.76 8.84 -6.66
C PRO A 116 3.32 7.43 -6.64
N LEU A 117 2.54 6.42 -7.05
CA LEU A 117 2.96 5.03 -7.10
C LEU A 117 4.01 4.74 -8.19
N ALA A 118 4.10 5.57 -9.22
CA ALA A 118 5.03 5.35 -10.33
C ALA A 118 6.51 5.30 -9.90
N SER A 119 6.85 5.90 -8.75
CA SER A 119 8.21 5.87 -8.18
C SER A 119 8.51 4.60 -7.37
N CYS A 120 7.49 3.80 -7.02
CA CYS A 120 7.61 2.63 -6.17
C CYS A 120 7.98 1.38 -6.99
N THR A 121 9.13 1.39 -7.64
CA THR A 121 9.52 0.33 -8.60
C THR A 121 9.77 -1.03 -7.97
N GLU A 122 9.94 -1.10 -6.64
CA GLU A 122 10.09 -2.35 -5.89
C GLU A 122 8.74 -2.97 -5.48
N LEU A 123 7.62 -2.34 -5.85
CA LEU A 123 6.29 -2.76 -5.43
C LEU A 123 5.92 -4.13 -6.01
N GLU A 124 5.65 -5.09 -5.13
CA GLU A 124 5.24 -6.47 -5.45
C GLU A 124 3.75 -6.71 -5.20
N TYR A 125 3.15 -5.97 -4.27
CA TYR A 125 1.78 -6.18 -3.82
C TYR A 125 1.06 -4.86 -3.63
N LEU A 126 -0.10 -4.71 -4.28
CA LEU A 126 -0.93 -3.51 -4.20
C LEU A 126 -2.41 -3.87 -4.02
N GLU A 127 -3.00 -3.39 -2.94
CA GLU A 127 -4.45 -3.33 -2.75
C GLU A 127 -4.90 -1.88 -2.92
N MET A 128 -5.78 -1.63 -3.90
CA MET A 128 -6.40 -0.32 -4.16
C MET A 128 -7.89 -0.44 -4.54
N GLN A 129 -8.50 -1.55 -4.11
CA GLN A 129 -9.93 -1.74 -4.34
C GLN A 129 -10.77 -0.67 -3.64
N THR A 130 -11.93 -0.38 -4.22
CA THR A 130 -12.89 0.60 -3.67
C THR A 130 -12.28 2.00 -3.50
N THR A 131 -11.39 2.41 -4.41
CA THR A 131 -10.89 3.78 -4.52
C THR A 131 -11.57 4.53 -5.67
N LEU A 132 -11.23 5.80 -5.87
CA LEU A 132 -11.73 6.61 -6.99
C LEU A 132 -10.74 6.67 -8.17
N CYS A 133 -9.65 5.90 -8.14
CA CYS A 133 -8.59 5.91 -9.14
C CYS A 133 -8.99 5.14 -10.40
N THR A 134 -9.25 5.86 -11.49
CA THR A 134 -9.63 5.28 -12.79
C THR A 134 -8.51 5.30 -13.83
N ASP A 135 -7.45 6.08 -13.62
CA ASP A 135 -6.25 6.08 -14.47
C ASP A 135 -5.17 5.16 -13.89
N LEU A 136 -4.99 4.00 -14.51
CA LEU A 136 -3.98 3.02 -14.12
C LEU A 136 -2.65 3.18 -14.87
N SER A 137 -2.50 4.22 -15.72
CA SER A 137 -1.27 4.44 -16.49
C SER A 137 0.00 4.56 -15.64
N PRO A 138 -0.03 5.17 -14.42
CA PRO A 138 1.13 5.22 -13.54
C PRO A 138 1.66 3.85 -13.10
N LEU A 139 0.80 2.81 -13.11
CA LEU A 139 1.20 1.46 -12.69
C LEU A 139 1.98 0.72 -13.78
N SER A 140 1.92 1.16 -15.03
CA SER A 140 2.51 0.43 -16.20
C SER A 140 4.01 0.19 -16.10
N GLY A 141 4.72 0.96 -15.28
CA GLY A 141 6.15 0.84 -15.00
C GLY A 141 6.53 -0.12 -13.88
N LEU A 142 5.57 -0.62 -13.10
CA LEU A 142 5.81 -1.41 -11.88
C LEU A 142 6.06 -2.89 -12.22
N LYS A 143 7.21 -3.19 -12.83
CA LYS A 143 7.52 -4.53 -13.38
C LYS A 143 7.69 -5.62 -12.32
N ASN A 144 7.87 -5.24 -11.06
CA ASN A 144 7.96 -6.19 -9.95
C ASN A 144 6.58 -6.57 -9.39
N LEU A 145 5.50 -5.91 -9.84
CA LEU A 145 4.16 -6.14 -9.30
C LEU A 145 3.66 -7.56 -9.64
N ARG A 146 3.32 -8.32 -8.60
CA ARG A 146 2.85 -9.70 -8.65
C ARG A 146 1.37 -9.83 -8.30
N HIS A 147 0.91 -9.03 -7.35
CA HIS A 147 -0.44 -9.08 -6.83
C HIS A 147 -1.08 -7.70 -6.89
N LEU A 148 -2.21 -7.59 -7.59
CA LEU A 148 -2.93 -6.34 -7.77
C LEU A 148 -4.44 -6.56 -7.56
N ASN A 149 -5.01 -5.83 -6.60
CA ASN A 149 -6.45 -5.77 -6.40
C ASN A 149 -6.99 -4.40 -6.77
N ILE A 150 -7.77 -4.34 -7.84
CA ILE A 150 -8.49 -3.16 -8.36
C ILE A 150 -10.01 -3.38 -8.41
N ALA A 151 -10.49 -4.35 -7.63
CA ALA A 151 -11.92 -4.64 -7.58
C ALA A 151 -12.72 -3.43 -7.06
N TYR A 152 -13.98 -3.31 -7.44
CA TYR A 152 -14.90 -2.26 -6.98
C TYR A 152 -14.46 -0.81 -7.24
N ILE A 153 -13.58 -0.57 -8.19
CA ILE A 153 -13.37 0.79 -8.74
C ILE A 153 -14.46 1.03 -9.79
N VAL A 154 -15.57 1.62 -9.35
CA VAL A 154 -16.87 1.61 -10.06
C VAL A 154 -16.79 2.22 -11.47
N ASP A 155 -16.05 3.29 -11.64
CA ASP A 155 -15.94 4.02 -12.90
C ASP A 155 -14.69 3.60 -13.74
N LEU A 156 -14.00 2.53 -13.36
CA LEU A 156 -12.86 2.02 -14.11
C LEU A 156 -13.32 1.43 -15.45
N GLU A 157 -12.80 1.95 -16.56
CA GLU A 157 -13.14 1.54 -17.92
C GLU A 157 -11.94 0.98 -18.70
N ASP A 158 -10.71 1.31 -18.30
CA ASP A 158 -9.50 0.93 -19.03
C ASP A 158 -8.44 0.29 -18.12
N ILE A 159 -8.12 -0.98 -18.42
CA ILE A 159 -7.04 -1.73 -17.77
C ILE A 159 -5.87 -1.99 -18.74
N SER A 160 -5.88 -1.39 -19.93
CA SER A 160 -4.81 -1.60 -20.93
C SER A 160 -3.41 -1.22 -20.44
N PRO A 161 -3.20 -0.25 -19.53
CA PRO A 161 -1.89 0.01 -18.94
C PRO A 161 -1.27 -1.20 -18.23
N LEU A 162 -2.10 -2.13 -17.74
CA LEU A 162 -1.66 -3.30 -17.00
C LEU A 162 -1.11 -4.42 -17.91
N TYR A 163 -1.33 -4.37 -19.24
CA TYR A 163 -0.83 -5.40 -20.17
C TYR A 163 0.69 -5.49 -20.20
N SER A 164 1.37 -4.44 -19.75
CA SER A 164 2.82 -4.39 -19.63
C SER A 164 3.36 -5.11 -18.38
N LEU A 165 2.49 -5.53 -17.46
CA LEU A 165 2.82 -6.19 -16.21
C LEU A 165 2.77 -7.70 -16.36
N THR A 166 3.65 -8.25 -17.19
CA THR A 166 3.67 -9.67 -17.58
C THR A 166 4.02 -10.63 -16.45
N GLU A 167 4.53 -10.09 -15.37
CA GLU A 167 4.93 -10.84 -14.18
C GLU A 167 3.83 -10.90 -13.10
N LEU A 168 2.63 -10.36 -13.39
CA LEU A 168 1.49 -10.50 -12.48
C LEU A 168 1.14 -11.98 -12.31
N GLU A 169 0.96 -12.37 -11.06
CA GLU A 169 0.53 -13.68 -10.61
C GLU A 169 -0.96 -13.69 -10.28
N ARG A 170 -1.47 -12.55 -9.79
CA ARG A 170 -2.88 -12.44 -9.38
C ARG A 170 -3.41 -11.03 -9.62
N LEU A 171 -4.55 -10.95 -10.30
CA LEU A 171 -5.28 -9.72 -10.58
C LEU A 171 -6.76 -9.89 -10.25
N TRP A 172 -7.27 -9.09 -9.33
CA TRP A 172 -8.70 -8.97 -9.09
C TRP A 172 -9.22 -7.66 -9.69
N VAL A 173 -10.05 -7.80 -10.73
CA VAL A 173 -10.69 -6.68 -11.41
C VAL A 173 -12.06 -6.42 -10.80
N GLY A 174 -12.78 -7.50 -10.41
CA GLY A 174 -14.13 -7.39 -9.90
C GLY A 174 -15.16 -7.08 -10.98
N SER A 175 -16.43 -7.19 -10.62
CA SER A 175 -17.55 -7.04 -11.53
C SER A 175 -18.24 -5.68 -11.46
N ASN A 176 -17.79 -4.82 -10.57
CA ASN A 176 -18.47 -3.56 -10.27
C ASN A 176 -17.89 -2.36 -11.03
N ASN A 177 -17.00 -2.63 -11.98
CA ASN A 177 -16.40 -1.66 -12.88
C ASN A 177 -17.04 -1.70 -14.27
N ARG A 178 -16.58 -0.83 -15.16
CA ARG A 178 -17.03 -0.74 -16.54
C ARG A 178 -16.02 -1.31 -17.55
N VAL A 179 -15.08 -2.11 -17.09
CA VAL A 179 -14.02 -2.68 -17.92
C VAL A 179 -14.64 -3.64 -18.97
N PRO A 180 -14.39 -3.43 -20.26
CA PRO A 180 -14.87 -4.32 -21.33
C PRO A 180 -14.29 -5.73 -21.18
N LYS A 181 -15.10 -6.77 -21.51
CA LYS A 181 -14.66 -8.17 -21.48
C LYS A 181 -13.45 -8.42 -22.39
N GLU A 182 -13.39 -7.71 -23.49
CA GLU A 182 -12.29 -7.79 -24.45
C GLU A 182 -10.96 -7.40 -23.80
N GLN A 183 -10.95 -6.42 -22.90
CA GLN A 183 -9.76 -6.03 -22.17
C GLN A 183 -9.35 -7.10 -21.14
N ILE A 184 -10.31 -7.76 -20.51
CA ILE A 184 -10.04 -8.89 -19.60
C ILE A 184 -9.38 -10.04 -20.36
N GLU A 185 -9.88 -10.37 -21.56
CA GLU A 185 -9.27 -11.42 -22.41
C GLU A 185 -7.88 -11.01 -22.89
N GLN A 186 -7.67 -9.74 -23.22
CA GLN A 186 -6.35 -9.22 -23.58
C GLN A 186 -5.37 -9.29 -22.40
N MET A 187 -5.83 -8.98 -21.18
CA MET A 187 -5.03 -9.13 -19.98
C MET A 187 -4.62 -10.58 -19.73
N ARG A 188 -5.55 -11.55 -19.87
CA ARG A 188 -5.25 -12.98 -19.79
C ARG A 188 -4.23 -13.43 -20.83
N ALA A 189 -4.28 -12.85 -22.03
CA ALA A 189 -3.32 -13.13 -23.08
C ALA A 189 -1.94 -12.49 -22.79
N ALA A 190 -1.89 -11.29 -22.23
CA ALA A 190 -0.66 -10.57 -21.90
C ALA A 190 0.10 -11.21 -20.73
N ALA A 191 -0.62 -11.74 -19.74
CA ALA A 191 -0.06 -12.41 -18.57
C ALA A 191 -0.70 -13.81 -18.38
N PRO A 192 -0.30 -14.81 -19.17
CA PRO A 192 -0.97 -16.11 -19.23
C PRO A 192 -0.86 -16.95 -17.94
N ASN A 193 0.07 -16.60 -17.07
CA ASN A 193 0.22 -17.25 -15.75
C ASN A 193 -0.52 -16.51 -14.64
N CYS A 194 -1.16 -15.38 -14.93
CA CYS A 194 -1.89 -14.58 -13.96
C CYS A 194 -3.29 -15.15 -13.71
N GLU A 195 -3.63 -15.33 -12.43
CA GLU A 195 -5.02 -15.56 -12.02
C GLU A 195 -5.81 -14.24 -12.16
N VAL A 196 -6.53 -14.08 -13.28
CA VAL A 196 -7.39 -12.90 -13.50
C VAL A 196 -8.81 -13.22 -13.06
N ASN A 197 -9.24 -12.65 -11.92
CA ASN A 197 -10.58 -12.77 -11.38
C ASN A 197 -11.42 -11.54 -11.69
N ASP A 198 -12.45 -11.72 -12.51
CA ASP A 198 -13.42 -10.70 -12.94
C ASP A 198 -14.83 -10.93 -12.39
N THR A 199 -14.99 -11.88 -11.45
CA THR A 199 -16.29 -12.33 -10.94
C THR A 199 -16.51 -12.09 -9.45
N VAL A 200 -15.83 -11.10 -8.86
CA VAL A 200 -15.98 -10.77 -7.44
C VAL A 200 -17.23 -9.90 -7.26
N TYR A 201 -18.32 -10.45 -6.76
CA TYR A 201 -19.61 -9.76 -6.66
C TYR A 201 -20.02 -9.35 -5.26
N ASP A 202 -19.51 -10.01 -4.24
CA ASP A 202 -20.10 -10.00 -2.91
C ASP A 202 -19.11 -9.78 -1.76
N ASP A 203 -17.92 -9.27 -2.09
CA ASP A 203 -16.92 -8.90 -1.10
C ASP A 203 -16.27 -7.54 -1.44
N PRO A 204 -16.95 -6.42 -1.14
CA PRO A 204 -16.39 -5.09 -1.39
C PRO A 204 -15.16 -4.77 -0.53
N THR A 205 -15.00 -5.49 0.59
CA THR A 205 -13.87 -5.29 1.49
C THR A 205 -12.58 -5.94 0.99
N GLY A 206 -12.67 -6.81 -0.04
CA GLY A 206 -11.52 -7.56 -0.55
C GLY A 206 -11.07 -8.70 0.35
N GLY A 207 -11.84 -9.06 1.37
CA GLY A 207 -11.48 -10.12 2.31
C GLY A 207 -11.19 -11.45 1.65
N ARG A 208 -12.01 -11.84 0.65
CA ARG A 208 -11.78 -13.08 -0.14
C ARG A 208 -10.50 -13.04 -0.97
N TRP A 209 -10.02 -11.88 -1.33
CA TRP A 209 -8.74 -11.69 -2.01
C TRP A 209 -7.59 -12.34 -1.23
N ARG A 210 -7.69 -12.36 0.08
CA ARG A 210 -6.64 -12.83 1.00
C ARG A 210 -6.69 -14.34 1.24
N TYR A 211 -7.71 -15.04 0.70
CA TYR A 211 -7.92 -16.48 0.91
C TYR A 211 -7.84 -17.26 -0.39
N VAL A 212 -7.38 -18.50 -0.33
CA VAL A 212 -7.50 -19.50 -1.43
C VAL A 212 -8.80 -20.27 -1.32
N ASP A 213 -9.32 -20.45 -0.10
CA ASP A 213 -10.63 -21.06 0.16
C ASP A 213 -11.33 -20.26 1.26
N TYR A 214 -12.48 -19.73 0.91
CA TYR A 214 -13.31 -18.93 1.79
C TYR A 214 -14.74 -19.46 1.77
N ASN A 215 -15.15 -20.08 2.86
CA ASN A 215 -16.50 -20.58 3.04
C ASN A 215 -17.04 -20.19 4.41
N ASP A 216 -17.78 -19.10 4.44
CA ASP A 216 -18.41 -18.56 5.65
C ASP A 216 -19.39 -19.54 6.32
N LYS A 217 -20.09 -20.34 5.52
CA LYS A 217 -21.07 -21.33 6.03
C LYS A 217 -20.40 -22.53 6.68
N ALA A 218 -19.22 -22.90 6.21
CA ALA A 218 -18.45 -24.01 6.73
C ALA A 218 -17.34 -23.56 7.70
N TYR A 219 -17.18 -22.25 7.92
CA TYR A 219 -16.09 -21.66 8.70
C TYR A 219 -14.70 -22.13 8.24
N ILE A 220 -14.52 -22.27 6.92
CA ILE A 220 -13.26 -22.64 6.31
C ILE A 220 -12.62 -21.37 5.74
N PHE A 221 -11.46 -21.03 6.26
CA PHE A 221 -10.68 -19.84 5.85
C PHE A 221 -9.24 -20.28 5.65
N ILE A 222 -8.85 -20.57 4.41
CA ILE A 222 -7.48 -20.93 4.07
C ILE A 222 -6.82 -19.72 3.44
N LEU A 223 -5.88 -19.12 4.16
CA LEU A 223 -5.14 -17.96 3.68
C LEU A 223 -4.35 -18.29 2.43
N HIS A 224 -4.30 -17.32 1.52
CA HIS A 224 -3.37 -17.37 0.42
C HIS A 224 -1.93 -17.24 0.95
N PRO A 225 -0.96 -18.03 0.46
CA PRO A 225 0.42 -17.99 0.97
C PRO A 225 1.05 -16.59 0.94
N ARG A 226 0.68 -15.77 -0.05
CA ARG A 226 1.16 -14.38 -0.13
C ARG A 226 0.63 -13.54 1.03
N TYR A 227 -0.60 -13.78 1.45
CA TYR A 227 -1.18 -13.08 2.59
C TYR A 227 -0.56 -13.52 3.92
N GLU A 228 -0.24 -14.80 4.07
CA GLU A 228 0.54 -15.26 5.24
C GLU A 228 1.90 -14.53 5.31
N LYS A 229 2.59 -14.40 4.17
CA LYS A 229 3.84 -13.62 4.07
C LYS A 229 3.62 -12.15 4.46
N LEU A 230 2.52 -11.51 4.04
CA LEU A 230 2.19 -10.14 4.44
C LEU A 230 2.09 -9.99 5.95
N ARG A 231 1.44 -10.93 6.61
CA ARG A 231 1.29 -10.88 8.06
C ARG A 231 2.62 -10.92 8.78
N GLU A 232 3.55 -11.73 8.32
CA GLU A 232 4.91 -11.76 8.83
C GLU A 232 5.63 -10.43 8.56
N GLN A 233 5.52 -9.88 7.36
CA GLN A 233 6.12 -8.62 6.95
C GLN A 233 5.63 -7.44 7.80
N PHE A 234 4.34 -7.39 8.10
CA PHE A 234 3.77 -6.39 9.00
C PHE A 234 3.99 -6.72 10.49
N GLY A 235 4.47 -7.91 10.82
CA GLY A 235 4.79 -8.32 12.18
C GLY A 235 3.58 -8.79 12.99
N TYR A 236 2.52 -9.26 12.33
CA TYR A 236 1.37 -9.84 12.99
C TYR A 236 1.62 -11.27 13.44
N THR A 237 1.18 -11.59 14.63
CA THR A 237 1.22 -12.95 15.15
C THR A 237 -0.05 -13.71 14.83
N SER A 238 0.00 -15.05 14.83
CA SER A 238 -1.20 -15.88 14.63
C SER A 238 -2.26 -15.67 15.72
N ALA A 239 -1.89 -15.12 16.87
CA ALA A 239 -2.82 -14.80 17.96
C ALA A 239 -3.68 -13.56 17.67
N ASP A 240 -3.25 -12.71 16.73
CA ASP A 240 -3.98 -11.52 16.31
C ASP A 240 -5.13 -11.86 15.34
N PHE A 241 -5.30 -13.14 15.04
CA PHE A 241 -6.38 -13.70 14.21
C PHE A 241 -7.66 -13.93 14.99
N SER A 242 -8.23 -12.93 15.55
CA SER A 242 -9.59 -13.06 16.00
C SER A 242 -10.52 -12.37 15.04
N PHE A 243 -10.96 -13.11 14.01
CA PHE A 243 -12.01 -12.68 13.10
C PHE A 243 -11.79 -11.41 12.29
N TYR A 244 -12.51 -11.29 11.19
CA TYR A 244 -12.68 -10.20 10.23
C TYR A 244 -12.49 -8.77 10.73
N TRP A 245 -12.95 -8.48 11.94
CA TRP A 245 -12.95 -7.14 12.54
C TRP A 245 -11.73 -6.83 13.41
N ASN A 246 -10.93 -7.85 13.70
CA ASN A 246 -9.74 -7.74 14.54
C ASN A 246 -8.46 -8.13 13.80
N ASP A 247 -8.54 -8.45 12.50
CA ASP A 247 -7.34 -8.59 11.69
C ASP A 247 -6.82 -7.18 11.40
N PRO A 248 -5.62 -6.83 11.87
CA PRO A 248 -5.08 -5.50 11.67
C PRO A 248 -4.80 -5.14 10.21
N LEU A 249 -4.83 -6.09 9.29
CA LEU A 249 -4.79 -5.82 7.84
C LEU A 249 -6.20 -5.68 7.23
N TYR A 250 -7.21 -5.54 8.08
CA TYR A 250 -8.58 -5.52 7.66
C TYR A 250 -9.24 -4.25 8.11
#